data_3e25f331e822c53025095b3f028be5ec
#
_entry.id   3e25f331e822c53025095b3f028be5ec
#
_cell.length_a   1.000
_cell.length_b   1.000
_cell.length_c   1.000
_cell.angle_alpha   90.00
_cell.angle_beta   90.00
_cell.angle_gamma   90.00
#
_symmetry.space_group_name_H-M   'P 1'
#
loop_
_entity.id
_entity.type
_entity.pdbx_description
1 polymer ?
#
loop_
_entity_poly.entity_id
_entity_poly.type
_entity_poly.pdbx_seq_one_letter_code
_entity_poly.pdbx_strand_id
1 'polypeptide(L)'
;MTESIAFWLRRLGSPPALQAQGWGVRRVTALLLRLGCVALLAWIGYIHLHLWQEGYRQIPTDGPLFLLDAVAGFVLAAALLAWPRALTGLLAAGFTAATLIALIISLSVGLFGFRESISASFVTESLAIETTTVLALLIWTALAALPGMAGSPGRRSSSSSSTPPVNPTPGTRRGVLD
;
A
#
# COMPACT_ATOMS: atom_id res chain seq x y z
N MET A 1 41.48 0.68 9.42
CA MET A 1 41.10 1.67 10.50
C MET A 1 40.52 3.00 9.98
N THR A 2 40.81 3.41 8.77
CA THR A 2 40.36 4.69 8.17
C THR A 2 38.91 4.70 7.70
N GLU A 3 38.31 3.58 7.32
CA GLU A 3 36.91 3.47 6.84
C GLU A 3 35.87 3.73 7.95
N SER A 4 36.14 3.27 9.17
CA SER A 4 35.23 3.45 10.30
C SER A 4 35.09 4.90 10.72
N ILE A 5 36.18 5.68 10.65
CA ILE A 5 36.16 7.11 11.03
C ILE A 5 35.36 7.93 10.00
N ALA A 6 35.53 7.64 8.71
CA ALA A 6 34.77 8.31 7.65
C ALA A 6 33.24 8.03 7.72
N PHE A 7 32.85 6.84 8.14
CA PHE A 7 31.45 6.48 8.40
C PHE A 7 30.84 7.32 9.54
N TRP A 8 31.55 7.45 10.66
CA TRP A 8 31.09 8.23 11.82
C TRP A 8 31.06 9.72 11.54
N LEU A 9 32.04 10.27 10.80
CA LEU A 9 32.07 11.68 10.43
C LEU A 9 30.93 12.07 9.49
N ARG A 10 30.53 11.20 8.55
CA ARG A 10 29.33 11.41 7.72
C ARG A 10 28.04 11.37 8.53
N ARG A 11 27.96 10.55 9.56
CA ARG A 11 26.79 10.46 10.43
C ARG A 11 26.66 11.65 11.39
N LEU A 12 27.76 12.20 11.84
CA LEU A 12 27.81 13.36 12.73
C LEU A 12 27.68 14.69 11.98
N GLY A 13 28.01 14.73 10.68
CA GLY A 13 27.97 15.93 9.86
C GLY A 13 26.64 16.22 9.15
N SER A 14 25.67 15.29 9.20
CA SER A 14 24.36 15.54 8.60
C SER A 14 23.46 16.26 9.60
N PRO A 15 23.08 17.51 9.34
CA PRO A 15 22.20 18.23 10.26
C PRO A 15 20.88 17.48 10.42
N PRO A 16 20.32 17.36 11.63
CA PRO A 16 19.09 16.62 11.91
C PRO A 16 17.88 17.10 11.10
N ALA A 17 17.90 18.35 10.65
CA ALA A 17 16.88 18.94 9.78
C ALA A 17 16.80 18.27 8.38
N LEU A 18 17.91 17.87 7.78
CA LEU A 18 17.92 17.19 6.47
C LEU A 18 17.40 15.75 6.55
N GLN A 19 17.60 15.07 7.68
CA GLN A 19 17.05 13.74 7.91
C GLN A 19 15.54 13.80 8.11
N ALA A 20 15.04 14.77 8.88
CA ALA A 20 13.61 14.98 9.12
C ALA A 20 12.87 15.36 7.81
N GLN A 21 13.49 16.17 6.95
CA GLN A 21 12.93 16.59 5.67
C GLN A 21 12.80 15.43 4.67
N GLY A 22 13.77 14.52 4.62
CA GLY A 22 13.71 13.31 3.79
C GLY A 22 12.57 12.35 4.21
N TRP A 23 12.24 12.26 5.48
CA TRP A 23 11.11 11.47 5.99
C TRP A 23 9.75 12.08 5.62
N GLY A 24 9.63 13.40 5.67
CA GLY A 24 8.41 14.11 5.27
C GLY A 24 8.12 13.92 3.78
N VAL A 25 9.09 14.15 2.91
CA VAL A 25 8.97 14.01 1.46
C VAL A 25 8.58 12.57 1.08
N ARG A 26 9.25 11.56 1.63
CA ARG A 26 8.93 10.15 1.35
C ARG A 26 7.49 9.76 1.73
N ARG A 27 6.99 10.26 2.86
CA ARG A 27 5.60 10.02 3.29
C ARG A 27 4.60 10.69 2.36
N VAL A 28 4.85 11.93 1.98
CA VAL A 28 3.99 12.66 1.04
C VAL A 28 3.97 11.97 -0.31
N THR A 29 5.12 11.59 -0.86
CA THR A 29 5.20 10.85 -2.14
C THR A 29 4.43 9.53 -2.08
N ALA A 30 4.61 8.74 -1.02
CA ALA A 30 3.89 7.49 -0.85
C ALA A 30 2.37 7.69 -0.71
N LEU A 31 1.94 8.77 -0.03
CA LEU A 31 0.53 9.12 0.07
C LEU A 31 -0.04 9.53 -1.29
N LEU A 32 0.64 10.40 -2.03
CA LEU A 32 0.20 10.84 -3.36
C LEU A 32 0.12 9.66 -4.34
N LEU A 33 1.13 8.78 -4.35
CA LEU A 33 1.11 7.57 -5.16
C LEU A 33 -0.05 6.66 -4.80
N ARG A 34 -0.32 6.47 -3.49
CA ARG A 34 -1.47 5.70 -3.02
C ARG A 34 -2.79 6.29 -3.49
N LEU A 35 -2.97 7.61 -3.33
CA LEU A 35 -4.19 8.29 -3.80
C LEU A 35 -4.36 8.17 -5.31
N GLY A 36 -3.26 8.25 -6.07
CA GLY A 36 -3.25 7.98 -7.50
C GLY A 36 -3.70 6.55 -7.84
N CYS A 37 -3.17 5.53 -7.13
CA CYS A 37 -3.62 4.14 -7.29
C CYS A 37 -5.12 3.96 -6.97
N VAL A 38 -5.61 4.60 -5.89
CA VAL A 38 -7.04 4.58 -5.53
C VAL A 38 -7.89 5.18 -6.63
N ALA A 39 -7.50 6.33 -7.18
CA ALA A 39 -8.21 6.99 -8.27
C ALA A 39 -8.22 6.12 -9.55
N LEU A 40 -7.10 5.51 -9.91
CA LEU A 40 -7.00 4.62 -11.06
C LEU A 40 -7.88 3.37 -10.89
N LEU A 41 -7.87 2.72 -9.73
CA LEU A 41 -8.75 1.57 -9.44
C LEU A 41 -10.24 1.95 -9.52
N ALA A 42 -10.60 3.11 -8.98
CA ALA A 42 -11.98 3.61 -9.05
C ALA A 42 -12.37 3.92 -10.51
N TRP A 43 -11.44 4.43 -11.32
CA TRP A 43 -11.68 4.69 -12.75
C TRP A 43 -11.85 3.39 -13.55
N ILE A 44 -11.05 2.35 -13.27
CA ILE A 44 -11.25 1.00 -13.85
C ILE A 44 -12.64 0.48 -13.50
N GLY A 45 -13.03 0.57 -12.21
CA GLY A 45 -14.37 0.18 -11.79
C GLY A 45 -15.49 0.95 -12.53
N TYR A 46 -15.29 2.24 -12.74
CA TYR A 46 -16.22 3.08 -13.49
C TYR A 46 -16.34 2.65 -14.96
N ILE A 47 -15.22 2.43 -15.67
CA ILE A 47 -15.23 1.97 -17.06
C ILE A 47 -16.01 0.67 -17.19
N HIS A 48 -15.72 -0.34 -16.36
CA HIS A 48 -16.41 -1.63 -16.40
C HIS A 48 -17.90 -1.51 -16.10
N LEU A 49 -18.27 -0.68 -15.13
CA LEU A 49 -19.69 -0.41 -14.83
C LEU A 49 -20.40 0.29 -15.99
N HIS A 50 -19.74 1.25 -16.62
CA HIS A 50 -20.30 1.99 -17.76
C HIS A 50 -20.51 1.09 -18.95
N LEU A 51 -19.51 0.30 -19.34
CA LEU A 51 -19.61 -0.68 -20.43
C LEU A 51 -20.68 -1.73 -20.14
N TRP A 52 -20.78 -2.21 -18.90
CA TRP A 52 -21.85 -3.12 -18.50
C TRP A 52 -23.23 -2.52 -18.74
N GLN A 53 -23.44 -1.24 -18.46
CA GLN A 53 -24.70 -0.53 -18.68
C GLN A 53 -24.98 -0.29 -20.17
N GLU A 54 -23.98 -0.05 -20.99
CA GLU A 54 -24.09 0.25 -22.41
C GLU A 54 -24.41 -0.97 -23.30
N GLY A 55 -24.35 -2.18 -22.75
CA GLY A 55 -24.79 -3.35 -23.52
C GLY A 55 -24.14 -4.66 -23.16
N TYR A 56 -22.95 -4.67 -22.54
CA TYR A 56 -22.24 -5.90 -22.16
C TYR A 56 -23.03 -6.79 -21.19
N ARG A 57 -23.95 -6.23 -20.40
CA ARG A 57 -24.86 -7.01 -19.52
C ARG A 57 -25.69 -8.06 -20.23
N GLN A 58 -25.87 -7.93 -21.55
CA GLN A 58 -26.66 -8.88 -22.36
C GLN A 58 -25.83 -10.06 -22.85
N ILE A 59 -24.49 -10.01 -22.75
CA ILE A 59 -23.59 -11.08 -23.12
C ILE A 59 -23.53 -12.08 -21.94
N PRO A 60 -23.92 -13.36 -22.13
CA PRO A 60 -24.17 -14.28 -21.01
C PRO A 60 -23.02 -14.47 -20.04
N THR A 61 -21.76 -14.47 -20.53
CA THR A 61 -20.55 -14.66 -19.70
C THR A 61 -19.88 -13.34 -19.35
N ASP A 62 -19.74 -12.44 -20.34
CA ASP A 62 -19.01 -11.20 -20.15
C ASP A 62 -19.75 -10.21 -19.25
N GLY A 63 -21.10 -10.16 -19.33
CA GLY A 63 -21.91 -9.26 -18.50
C GLY A 63 -21.65 -9.44 -17.00
N PRO A 64 -21.77 -10.63 -16.41
CA PRO A 64 -21.41 -10.86 -15.02
C PRO A 64 -19.95 -10.54 -14.68
N LEU A 65 -19.01 -10.80 -15.60
CA LEU A 65 -17.59 -10.47 -15.39
C LEU A 65 -17.35 -8.96 -15.35
N PHE A 66 -17.93 -8.19 -16.26
CA PHE A 66 -17.83 -6.72 -16.23
C PHE A 66 -18.38 -6.13 -14.94
N LEU A 67 -19.51 -6.67 -14.44
CA LEU A 67 -20.04 -6.23 -13.15
C LEU A 67 -19.13 -6.62 -11.98
N LEU A 68 -18.56 -7.83 -12.01
CA LEU A 68 -17.58 -8.28 -11.02
C LEU A 68 -16.36 -7.36 -11.00
N ASP A 69 -15.83 -7.02 -12.18
CA ASP A 69 -14.67 -6.15 -12.34
C ASP A 69 -14.96 -4.73 -11.82
N ALA A 70 -16.16 -4.21 -12.09
CA ALA A 70 -16.61 -2.92 -11.56
C ALA A 70 -16.64 -2.93 -10.02
N VAL A 71 -17.29 -3.93 -9.44
CA VAL A 71 -17.39 -4.06 -7.97
C VAL A 71 -16.01 -4.27 -7.34
N ALA A 72 -15.19 -5.14 -7.91
CA ALA A 72 -13.85 -5.42 -7.40
C ALA A 72 -12.95 -4.17 -7.48
N GLY A 73 -13.01 -3.40 -8.56
CA GLY A 73 -12.29 -2.14 -8.70
C GLY A 73 -12.62 -1.15 -7.57
N PHE A 74 -13.90 -0.93 -7.29
CA PHE A 74 -14.32 -0.04 -6.19
C PHE A 74 -13.97 -0.59 -4.80
N VAL A 75 -14.13 -1.89 -4.57
CA VAL A 75 -13.79 -2.54 -3.30
C VAL A 75 -12.29 -2.46 -3.04
N LEU A 76 -11.46 -2.72 -4.05
CA LEU A 76 -10.00 -2.64 -3.92
C LEU A 76 -9.54 -1.19 -3.73
N ALA A 77 -10.16 -0.21 -4.39
CA ALA A 77 -9.90 1.21 -4.16
C ALA A 77 -10.20 1.59 -2.69
N ALA A 78 -11.37 1.20 -2.18
CA ALA A 78 -11.76 1.43 -0.79
C ALA A 78 -10.85 0.68 0.20
N ALA A 79 -10.50 -0.56 -0.10
CA ALA A 79 -9.59 -1.34 0.72
C ALA A 79 -8.18 -0.72 0.77
N LEU A 80 -7.65 -0.27 -0.36
CA LEU A 80 -6.35 0.41 -0.42
C LEU A 80 -6.38 1.73 0.35
N LEU A 81 -7.53 2.42 0.37
CA LEU A 81 -7.72 3.64 1.14
C LEU A 81 -7.83 3.37 2.65
N ALA A 82 -8.54 2.32 3.06
CA ALA A 82 -8.76 2.00 4.47
C ALA A 82 -7.57 1.24 5.11
N TRP A 83 -6.98 0.33 4.38
CA TRP A 83 -5.89 -0.55 4.85
C TRP A 83 -4.67 -0.49 3.93
N PRO A 84 -3.79 0.52 4.08
CA PRO A 84 -2.63 0.74 3.22
C PRO A 84 -1.50 -0.25 3.54
N ARG A 85 -1.71 -1.53 3.27
CA ARG A 85 -0.74 -2.62 3.49
C ARG A 85 -0.21 -3.12 2.15
N ALA A 86 1.02 -3.59 2.13
CA ALA A 86 1.62 -4.19 0.94
C ALA A 86 0.75 -5.32 0.35
N LEU A 87 0.11 -6.13 1.21
CA LEU A 87 -0.80 -7.19 0.77
C LEU A 87 -2.00 -6.63 -0.02
N THR A 88 -2.61 -5.53 0.44
CA THR A 88 -3.75 -4.90 -0.27
C THR A 88 -3.31 -4.40 -1.65
N GLY A 89 -2.12 -3.79 -1.72
CA GLY A 89 -1.55 -3.36 -3.01
C GLY A 89 -1.24 -4.53 -3.95
N LEU A 90 -0.72 -5.64 -3.41
CA LEU A 90 -0.43 -6.84 -4.19
C LEU A 90 -1.72 -7.48 -4.74
N LEU A 91 -2.77 -7.58 -3.92
CA LEU A 91 -4.07 -8.08 -4.35
C LEU A 91 -4.67 -7.20 -5.46
N ALA A 92 -4.61 -5.88 -5.30
CA ALA A 92 -5.07 -4.94 -6.32
C ALA A 92 -4.26 -5.04 -7.61
N ALA A 93 -2.93 -5.15 -7.53
CA ALA A 93 -2.07 -5.35 -8.69
C ALA A 93 -2.35 -6.67 -9.41
N GLY A 94 -2.52 -7.76 -8.67
CA GLY A 94 -2.86 -9.08 -9.22
C GLY A 94 -4.22 -9.08 -9.92
N PHE A 95 -5.22 -8.46 -9.31
CA PHE A 95 -6.55 -8.30 -9.91
C PHE A 95 -6.47 -7.49 -11.23
N THR A 96 -5.87 -6.31 -11.20
CA THR A 96 -5.75 -5.46 -12.40
C THR A 96 -4.90 -6.13 -13.50
N ALA A 97 -3.86 -6.88 -13.13
CA ALA A 97 -3.09 -7.66 -14.11
C ALA A 97 -3.93 -8.77 -14.74
N ALA A 98 -4.82 -9.42 -13.99
CA ALA A 98 -5.72 -10.45 -14.51
C ALA A 98 -6.74 -9.86 -15.50
N THR A 99 -7.33 -8.69 -15.22
CA THR A 99 -8.25 -7.99 -16.14
C THR A 99 -7.53 -7.56 -17.41
N LEU A 100 -6.32 -6.99 -17.29
CA LEU A 100 -5.49 -6.63 -18.44
C LEU A 100 -5.15 -7.84 -19.33
N ILE A 101 -4.79 -8.98 -18.74
CA ILE A 101 -4.52 -10.22 -19.48
C ILE A 101 -5.78 -10.70 -20.16
N ALA A 102 -6.93 -10.68 -19.49
CA ALA A 102 -8.22 -11.08 -20.07
C ALA A 102 -8.57 -10.19 -21.29
N LEU A 103 -8.37 -8.88 -21.20
CA LEU A 103 -8.58 -7.95 -22.30
C LEU A 103 -7.64 -8.26 -23.50
N ILE A 104 -6.34 -8.52 -23.25
CA ILE A 104 -5.38 -8.88 -24.28
C ILE A 104 -5.77 -10.20 -24.97
N ILE A 105 -6.22 -11.19 -24.22
CA ILE A 105 -6.72 -12.46 -24.76
C ILE A 105 -7.97 -12.23 -25.61
N SER A 106 -8.92 -11.42 -25.12
CA SER A 106 -10.16 -11.09 -25.84
C SER A 106 -9.87 -10.42 -27.18
N LEU A 107 -8.90 -9.50 -27.21
CA LEU A 107 -8.46 -8.81 -28.43
C LEU A 107 -7.75 -9.75 -29.44
N SER A 108 -7.00 -10.74 -28.96
CA SER A 108 -6.15 -11.58 -29.80
C SER A 108 -6.90 -12.80 -30.35
N VAL A 109 -7.38 -13.68 -29.46
CA VAL A 109 -8.01 -14.95 -29.82
C VAL A 109 -9.50 -15.03 -29.46
N GLY A 110 -9.98 -14.05 -28.69
CA GLY A 110 -11.33 -14.05 -28.11
C GLY A 110 -11.37 -14.74 -26.75
N LEU A 111 -12.37 -14.36 -25.93
CA LEU A 111 -12.60 -14.91 -24.59
C LEU A 111 -14.07 -15.35 -24.53
N PHE A 112 -14.34 -16.56 -24.06
CA PHE A 112 -15.70 -17.14 -23.92
C PHE A 112 -16.58 -17.08 -25.18
N GLY A 113 -15.97 -17.07 -26.39
CA GLY A 113 -16.68 -16.94 -27.65
C GLY A 113 -16.94 -15.51 -28.12
N PHE A 114 -16.56 -14.53 -27.32
CA PHE A 114 -16.59 -13.11 -27.66
C PHE A 114 -15.17 -12.61 -27.99
N ARG A 115 -15.04 -11.84 -29.06
CA ARG A 115 -13.78 -11.20 -29.47
C ARG A 115 -13.96 -9.70 -29.48
N GLU A 116 -13.16 -9.04 -28.65
CA GLU A 116 -13.16 -7.59 -28.55
C GLU A 116 -12.47 -6.96 -29.75
N SER A 117 -12.87 -5.73 -30.09
CA SER A 117 -12.25 -4.93 -31.16
C SER A 117 -11.43 -3.81 -30.54
N ILE A 118 -10.22 -3.58 -31.07
CA ILE A 118 -9.38 -2.45 -30.63
C ILE A 118 -10.05 -1.08 -30.88
N SER A 119 -11.00 -1.02 -31.82
CA SER A 119 -11.80 0.19 -32.12
C SER A 119 -13.05 0.33 -31.26
N ALA A 120 -13.34 -0.64 -30.38
CA ALA A 120 -14.47 -0.52 -29.47
C ALA A 120 -14.22 0.56 -28.41
N SER A 121 -15.31 1.11 -27.88
CA SER A 121 -15.26 2.17 -26.89
C SER A 121 -14.44 1.75 -25.67
N PHE A 122 -13.57 2.64 -25.18
CA PHE A 122 -12.74 2.47 -24.00
C PHE A 122 -11.66 1.37 -24.04
N VAL A 123 -11.51 0.59 -25.12
CA VAL A 123 -10.49 -0.49 -25.17
C VAL A 123 -9.07 0.07 -25.05
N THR A 124 -8.73 1.07 -25.84
CA THR A 124 -7.39 1.70 -25.78
C THR A 124 -7.17 2.40 -24.45
N GLU A 125 -8.21 3.02 -23.90
CA GLU A 125 -8.16 3.66 -22.59
C GLU A 125 -7.97 2.62 -21.47
N SER A 126 -8.69 1.51 -21.49
CA SER A 126 -8.54 0.39 -20.51
C SER A 126 -7.12 -0.17 -20.57
N LEU A 127 -6.57 -0.45 -21.74
CA LEU A 127 -5.19 -0.92 -21.87
C LEU A 127 -4.18 0.03 -21.22
N ALA A 128 -4.32 1.34 -21.48
CA ALA A 128 -3.42 2.35 -20.91
C ALA A 128 -3.58 2.48 -19.39
N ILE A 129 -4.82 2.56 -18.92
CA ILE A 129 -5.12 2.74 -17.49
C ILE A 129 -4.75 1.50 -16.69
N GLU A 130 -5.12 0.30 -17.14
CA GLU A 130 -4.79 -0.94 -16.43
C GLU A 130 -3.29 -1.17 -16.36
N THR A 131 -2.56 -0.95 -17.48
CA THR A 131 -1.09 -1.04 -17.48
C THR A 131 -0.48 -0.05 -16.48
N THR A 132 -0.92 1.21 -16.51
CA THR A 132 -0.44 2.25 -15.59
C THR A 132 -0.76 1.89 -14.13
N THR A 133 -1.95 1.35 -13.88
CA THR A 133 -2.40 0.95 -12.54
C THR A 133 -1.56 -0.19 -12.00
N VAL A 134 -1.28 -1.23 -12.78
CA VAL A 134 -0.41 -2.35 -12.38
C VAL A 134 0.96 -1.82 -11.98
N LEU A 135 1.59 -0.99 -12.82
CA LEU A 135 2.91 -0.43 -12.53
C LEU A 135 2.91 0.44 -11.27
N ALA A 136 1.93 1.33 -11.13
CA ALA A 136 1.79 2.20 -9.97
C ALA A 136 1.58 1.40 -8.67
N LEU A 137 0.73 0.36 -8.70
CA LEU A 137 0.47 -0.53 -7.56
C LEU A 137 1.70 -1.33 -7.17
N LEU A 138 2.47 -1.84 -8.14
CA LEU A 138 3.72 -2.55 -7.85
C LEU A 138 4.76 -1.64 -7.20
N ILE A 139 4.92 -0.41 -7.73
CA ILE A 139 5.83 0.59 -7.13
C ILE A 139 5.36 0.93 -5.71
N TRP A 140 4.07 1.21 -5.51
CA TRP A 140 3.54 1.53 -4.20
C TRP A 140 3.70 0.35 -3.21
N THR A 141 3.42 -0.88 -3.65
CA THR A 141 3.57 -2.10 -2.84
C THR A 141 5.02 -2.30 -2.41
N ALA A 142 5.97 -2.11 -3.33
CA ALA A 142 7.40 -2.19 -3.01
C ALA A 142 7.79 -1.13 -1.96
N LEU A 143 7.33 0.11 -2.11
CA LEU A 143 7.58 1.16 -1.13
C LEU A 143 6.94 0.84 0.23
N ALA A 144 5.70 0.32 0.25
CA ALA A 144 4.99 -0.05 1.48
C ALA A 144 5.63 -1.24 2.22
N ALA A 145 6.34 -2.12 1.50
CA ALA A 145 7.07 -3.25 2.09
C ALA A 145 8.42 -2.85 2.72
N LEU A 146 8.94 -1.66 2.42
CA LEU A 146 10.22 -1.22 2.97
C LEU A 146 10.13 -0.98 4.49
N PRO A 147 11.13 -1.45 5.29
CA PRO A 147 11.17 -1.20 6.73
C PRO A 147 11.17 0.30 7.05
N GLY A 148 10.25 0.74 7.93
CA GLY A 148 10.10 2.13 8.35
C GLY A 148 8.92 2.87 7.73
N MET A 149 8.18 2.31 6.77
CA MET A 149 6.91 2.85 6.27
C MET A 149 5.67 2.16 6.89
N ALA A 150 5.81 0.91 7.33
CA ALA A 150 4.83 0.30 8.22
C ALA A 150 4.94 0.99 9.58
N GLY A 151 3.93 1.78 9.97
CA GLY A 151 3.87 2.40 11.28
C GLY A 151 4.12 1.32 12.34
N SER A 152 5.22 1.39 13.08
CA SER A 152 5.44 0.52 14.24
C SER A 152 4.20 0.61 15.12
N PRO A 153 3.47 -0.51 15.38
CA PRO A 153 2.53 -0.52 16.47
C PRO A 153 3.35 -0.16 17.71
N GLY A 154 2.97 0.94 18.37
CA GLY A 154 3.72 1.54 19.46
C GLY A 154 4.32 0.49 20.38
N ARG A 155 5.64 0.39 20.39
CA ARG A 155 6.37 -0.27 21.45
C ARG A 155 5.99 0.51 22.72
N ARG A 156 4.98 0.01 23.43
CA ARG A 156 4.72 0.46 24.81
C ARG A 156 6.06 0.29 25.50
N SER A 157 6.73 1.37 25.77
CA SER A 157 7.80 1.41 26.74
C SER A 157 7.17 0.94 28.05
N SER A 158 7.37 -0.35 28.35
CA SER A 158 7.25 -0.81 29.72
C SER A 158 8.33 -0.07 30.48
N SER A 159 7.98 1.12 31.00
CA SER A 159 8.71 1.74 32.07
C SER A 159 8.60 0.77 33.26
N SER A 160 9.56 -0.14 33.36
CA SER A 160 9.82 -0.83 34.59
C SER A 160 10.17 0.27 35.60
N SER A 161 9.18 0.62 36.42
CA SER A 161 9.41 1.37 37.62
C SER A 161 10.35 0.52 38.50
N SER A 162 11.65 0.73 38.34
CA SER A 162 12.64 0.29 39.29
C SER A 162 12.39 1.10 40.59
N THR A 163 11.61 0.53 41.50
CA THR A 163 11.54 1.00 42.87
C THR A 163 12.96 0.94 43.42
N PRO A 164 13.53 2.04 43.89
CA PRO A 164 14.85 2.00 44.49
C PRO A 164 14.81 1.10 45.75
N PRO A 165 15.86 0.33 46.04
CA PRO A 165 15.92 -0.51 47.22
C PRO A 165 15.81 0.37 48.48
N VAL A 166 14.81 0.10 49.30
CA VAL A 166 14.65 0.71 50.63
C VAL A 166 15.82 0.25 51.47
N ASN A 167 16.72 1.19 51.80
CA ASN A 167 17.83 0.93 52.72
C ASN A 167 17.29 0.77 54.13
N PRO A 168 17.50 -0.39 54.85
CA PRO A 168 17.02 -0.53 56.21
C PRO A 168 17.80 0.38 57.16
N THR A 169 17.11 1.25 57.84
CA THR A 169 17.63 2.14 58.88
C THR A 169 18.27 1.31 60.01
N PRO A 170 19.49 1.63 60.47
CA PRO A 170 20.11 0.95 61.59
C PRO A 170 19.30 1.16 62.88
N GLY A 171 18.87 0.06 63.45
CA GLY A 171 18.10 0.06 64.71
C GLY A 171 18.82 0.76 65.83
N THR A 172 18.11 1.68 66.48
CA THR A 172 18.47 2.35 67.75
C THR A 172 18.51 1.28 68.85
N ARG A 173 19.70 0.93 69.31
CA ARG A 173 19.90 0.19 70.59
C ARG A 173 19.39 1.03 71.73
N ARG A 174 18.26 0.68 72.30
CA ARG A 174 17.89 1.13 73.69
C ARG A 174 18.67 0.29 74.64
N GLY A 175 19.56 0.96 75.40
CA GLY A 175 20.18 0.42 76.58
C GLY A 175 19.12 0.24 77.70
N VAL A 176 19.11 -0.94 78.23
CA VAL A 176 18.44 -1.21 79.58
C VAL A 176 19.53 -1.05 80.63
N LEU A 177 19.34 -0.07 81.46
CA LEU A 177 20.01 -0.01 82.76
C LEU A 177 18.99 -0.43 83.85
N ASP A 178 19.45 -1.29 84.68
CA ASP A 178 18.98 -1.76 86.01
C ASP A 178 17.70 -2.61 86.07
#